data_851c0dbfa7a2e34b3f6cb50610957a81
#
_entry.id   851c0dbfa7a2e34b3f6cb50610957a81
#
_cell.length_a   1.000
_cell.length_b   1.000
_cell.length_c   1.000
_cell.angle_alpha   90.00
_cell.angle_beta   90.00
_cell.angle_gamma   90.00
#
_symmetry.space_group_name_H-M   'P 1'
#
loop_
_entity.id
_entity.type
_entity.pdbx_description
1 polymer ?
#
loop_
_entity_poly.entity_id
_entity_poly.type
_entity_poly.pdbx_seq_one_letter_code
_entity_poly.pdbx_strand_id
1 'polypeptide(L)'
;MKKIILSLFLFSILHSLLANDLPIIEYGSINHPVISDNGMVVSQRMIASEVGAEILRKGGNAVDAAVATGLALAVVLPRAGNIGGGGFMVLHLKDQDKSITIDYREKAPAAAHRDLFLDENGNYDKTKAQFSLLSAGVPGSVAGFYHALINYGTMSWEEVMQPSIRLAEEGFIVPHDLANTLASKRYRERLSADPAASKVFFKKDGSLYKAGELLRQDDLASTLKLISEQGPDAFYRGEIANLIVKEMKRNGGLITLEDLDNYN
;
A
#
# COMPACT_ATOMS: atom_id res chain seq x y z
N MET A 1 -14.38 59.76 -37.97
CA MET A 1 -13.94 58.51 -38.66
C MET A 1 -12.59 58.00 -38.18
N LYS A 2 -11.49 58.76 -38.17
CA LYS A 2 -10.15 58.25 -37.74
C LYS A 2 -10.12 57.67 -36.30
N LYS A 3 -10.85 58.27 -35.34
CA LYS A 3 -10.91 57.77 -33.94
C LYS A 3 -11.67 56.45 -33.80
N ILE A 4 -12.70 56.22 -34.61
CA ILE A 4 -13.50 54.98 -34.61
C ILE A 4 -12.69 53.83 -35.20
N ILE A 5 -11.94 54.09 -36.28
CA ILE A 5 -11.05 53.07 -36.90
C ILE A 5 -9.93 52.66 -35.96
N LEU A 6 -9.34 53.61 -35.23
CA LEU A 6 -8.29 53.31 -34.25
C LEU A 6 -8.82 52.50 -33.08
N SER A 7 -10.05 52.79 -32.61
CA SER A 7 -10.69 52.01 -31.51
C SER A 7 -11.03 50.58 -31.93
N LEU A 8 -11.48 50.36 -33.17
CA LEU A 8 -11.75 49.04 -33.73
C LEU A 8 -10.46 48.23 -33.91
N PHE A 9 -9.36 48.91 -34.32
CA PHE A 9 -8.06 48.27 -34.48
C PHE A 9 -7.45 47.84 -33.13
N LEU A 10 -7.57 48.69 -32.08
CA LEU A 10 -7.16 48.33 -30.71
C LEU A 10 -8.01 47.17 -30.14
N PHE A 11 -9.30 47.12 -30.39
CA PHE A 11 -10.18 46.05 -29.93
C PHE A 11 -9.87 44.73 -30.61
N SER A 12 -9.50 44.75 -31.91
CA SER A 12 -9.06 43.57 -32.65
C SER A 12 -7.72 43.01 -32.14
N ILE A 13 -6.75 43.87 -31.80
CA ILE A 13 -5.46 43.47 -31.23
C ILE A 13 -5.65 42.91 -29.83
N LEU A 14 -6.54 43.47 -29.02
CA LEU A 14 -6.83 42.97 -27.68
C LEU A 14 -7.45 41.56 -27.68
N HIS A 15 -8.29 41.25 -28.67
CA HIS A 15 -8.86 39.91 -28.83
C HIS A 15 -7.87 38.87 -29.30
N SER A 16 -6.89 39.24 -30.13
CA SER A 16 -5.84 38.33 -30.53
C SER A 16 -4.81 38.06 -29.43
N LEU A 17 -4.65 38.96 -28.45
CA LEU A 17 -3.81 38.77 -27.26
C LEU A 17 -4.50 37.93 -26.18
N LEU A 18 -5.83 37.76 -26.23
CA LEU A 18 -6.61 36.95 -25.30
C LEU A 18 -6.98 35.57 -25.89
N ALA A 19 -6.70 35.32 -27.15
CA ALA A 19 -6.80 34.00 -27.73
C ALA A 19 -5.60 33.17 -27.20
N ASN A 20 -5.78 32.52 -26.06
CA ASN A 20 -4.92 31.40 -25.73
C ASN A 20 -5.17 30.34 -26.81
N ASP A 21 -4.23 30.20 -27.74
CA ASP A 21 -4.14 29.06 -28.63
C ASP A 21 -3.84 27.81 -27.79
N LEU A 22 -4.84 27.41 -26.99
CA LEU A 22 -4.81 26.07 -26.43
C LEU A 22 -4.99 25.11 -27.60
N PRO A 23 -4.04 24.23 -27.85
CA PRO A 23 -4.19 23.25 -28.91
C PRO A 23 -5.47 22.45 -28.67
N ILE A 24 -6.29 22.31 -29.74
CA ILE A 24 -7.52 21.49 -29.67
C ILE A 24 -7.22 20.07 -29.20
N ILE A 25 -5.99 19.63 -29.39
CA ILE A 25 -5.45 18.36 -28.89
C ILE A 25 -4.20 18.67 -28.07
N GLU A 26 -4.26 18.43 -26.77
CA GLU A 26 -3.15 18.58 -25.88
C GLU A 26 -2.28 17.31 -25.92
N TYR A 27 -1.33 17.28 -26.85
CA TYR A 27 -0.45 16.11 -27.07
C TYR A 27 0.34 15.71 -25.82
N GLY A 28 0.58 16.63 -24.90
CA GLY A 28 1.25 16.36 -23.61
C GLY A 28 0.42 15.52 -22.64
N SER A 29 -0.90 15.47 -22.83
CA SER A 29 -1.82 14.67 -22.00
C SER A 29 -2.20 13.32 -22.64
N ILE A 30 -1.76 13.03 -23.86
CA ILE A 30 -2.02 11.75 -24.52
C ILE A 30 -1.11 10.68 -23.90
N ASN A 31 -1.69 9.87 -23.06
CA ASN A 31 -1.03 8.68 -22.56
C ASN A 31 -1.09 7.58 -23.63
N HIS A 32 0.05 7.27 -24.22
CA HIS A 32 0.14 6.12 -25.11
C HIS A 32 0.14 4.83 -24.27
N PRO A 33 -0.62 3.80 -24.67
CA PRO A 33 -0.60 2.53 -23.97
C PRO A 33 0.80 1.92 -24.03
N VAL A 34 1.27 1.39 -22.92
CA VAL A 34 2.50 0.57 -22.87
C VAL A 34 2.10 -0.82 -23.33
N ILE A 35 2.80 -1.33 -24.34
CA ILE A 35 2.59 -2.67 -24.90
C ILE A 35 3.80 -3.54 -24.53
N SER A 36 3.55 -4.79 -24.15
CA SER A 36 4.59 -5.77 -23.84
C SER A 36 4.17 -7.15 -24.33
N ASP A 37 5.07 -7.83 -25.02
CA ASP A 37 4.81 -9.17 -25.59
C ASP A 37 5.02 -10.30 -24.57
N ASN A 38 5.84 -10.05 -23.51
CA ASN A 38 6.26 -11.10 -22.59
C ASN A 38 5.59 -11.04 -21.22
N GLY A 39 4.92 -9.95 -20.90
CA GLY A 39 4.25 -9.75 -19.62
C GLY A 39 4.32 -8.31 -19.13
N MET A 40 3.43 -7.97 -18.24
CA MET A 40 3.33 -6.61 -17.68
C MET A 40 2.98 -6.67 -16.21
N VAL A 41 3.58 -5.77 -15.44
CA VAL A 41 3.24 -5.54 -14.03
C VAL A 41 2.88 -4.07 -13.84
N VAL A 42 1.71 -3.82 -13.29
CA VAL A 42 1.22 -2.46 -13.01
C VAL A 42 0.84 -2.34 -11.55
N SER A 43 1.34 -1.32 -10.89
CA SER A 43 0.98 -1.01 -9.51
C SER A 43 1.01 0.49 -9.24
N GLN A 44 0.60 0.91 -8.06
CA GLN A 44 0.66 2.31 -7.62
C GLN A 44 2.10 2.84 -7.43
N ARG A 45 3.11 1.97 -7.45
CA ARG A 45 4.52 2.31 -7.24
C ARG A 45 5.38 1.66 -8.31
N MET A 46 6.14 2.49 -9.01
CA MET A 46 7.07 2.01 -10.02
C MET A 46 8.04 0.97 -9.43
N ILE A 47 8.62 1.24 -8.26
CA ILE A 47 9.53 0.31 -7.56
C ILE A 47 8.87 -1.08 -7.35
N ALA A 48 7.61 -1.12 -6.92
CA ALA A 48 6.90 -2.38 -6.73
C ALA A 48 6.58 -3.07 -8.07
N SER A 49 6.26 -2.31 -9.12
CA SER A 49 6.09 -2.86 -10.47
C SER A 49 7.40 -3.42 -11.03
N GLU A 50 8.52 -2.76 -10.76
CA GLU A 50 9.86 -3.25 -11.14
C GLU A 50 10.21 -4.56 -10.42
N VAL A 51 9.86 -4.69 -9.14
CA VAL A 51 10.00 -5.96 -8.39
C VAL A 51 9.22 -7.07 -9.08
N GLY A 52 7.95 -6.88 -9.40
CA GLY A 52 7.17 -7.90 -10.11
C GLY A 52 7.71 -8.22 -11.50
N ALA A 53 8.16 -7.22 -12.24
CA ALA A 53 8.79 -7.42 -13.55
C ALA A 53 10.14 -8.17 -13.44
N GLU A 54 10.90 -7.96 -12.36
CA GLU A 54 12.12 -8.74 -12.07
C GLU A 54 11.78 -10.22 -11.83
N ILE A 55 10.72 -10.50 -11.07
CA ILE A 55 10.23 -11.87 -10.85
C ILE A 55 9.87 -12.54 -12.18
N LEU A 56 9.12 -11.85 -13.06
CA LEU A 56 8.81 -12.39 -14.38
C LEU A 56 10.09 -12.69 -15.20
N ARG A 57 11.08 -11.78 -15.20
CA ARG A 57 12.35 -11.98 -15.90
C ARG A 57 13.17 -13.16 -15.37
N LYS A 58 13.02 -13.50 -14.10
CA LYS A 58 13.62 -14.68 -13.45
C LYS A 58 12.89 -15.99 -13.75
N GLY A 59 11.81 -15.95 -14.52
CA GLY A 59 11.03 -17.13 -14.89
C GLY A 59 9.83 -17.41 -13.98
N GLY A 60 9.54 -16.56 -13.01
CA GLY A 60 8.31 -16.64 -12.22
C GLY A 60 7.09 -16.34 -13.07
N ASN A 61 5.94 -16.86 -12.67
CA ASN A 61 4.67 -16.62 -13.34
C ASN A 61 3.98 -15.33 -12.82
N ALA A 62 2.78 -15.07 -13.32
CA ALA A 62 2.01 -13.87 -12.92
C ALA A 62 1.64 -13.84 -11.43
N VAL A 63 1.48 -15.02 -10.80
CA VAL A 63 1.16 -15.12 -9.37
C VAL A 63 2.38 -14.77 -8.53
N ASP A 64 3.55 -15.31 -8.88
CA ASP A 64 4.83 -14.97 -8.23
C ASP A 64 5.08 -13.46 -8.29
N ALA A 65 4.88 -12.86 -9.47
CA ALA A 65 5.03 -11.43 -9.68
C ALA A 65 4.01 -10.60 -8.87
N ALA A 66 2.75 -11.04 -8.81
CA ALA A 66 1.70 -10.35 -8.06
C ALA A 66 1.99 -10.37 -6.55
N VAL A 67 2.39 -11.51 -6.00
CA VAL A 67 2.75 -11.66 -4.59
C VAL A 67 3.96 -10.80 -4.25
N ALA A 68 5.03 -10.85 -5.04
CA ALA A 68 6.22 -10.02 -4.83
C ALA A 68 5.89 -8.52 -4.90
N THR A 69 5.05 -8.11 -5.86
CA THR A 69 4.57 -6.73 -5.99
C THR A 69 3.77 -6.30 -4.75
N GLY A 70 2.86 -7.17 -4.27
CA GLY A 70 2.06 -6.90 -3.07
C GLY A 70 2.92 -6.73 -1.81
N LEU A 71 3.92 -7.59 -1.62
CA LEU A 71 4.89 -7.49 -0.53
C LEU A 71 5.77 -6.24 -0.67
N ALA A 72 6.21 -5.89 -1.88
CA ALA A 72 6.95 -4.65 -2.12
C ALA A 72 6.10 -3.41 -1.83
N LEU A 73 4.81 -3.42 -2.18
CA LEU A 73 3.87 -2.34 -1.84
C LEU A 73 3.71 -2.17 -0.33
N ALA A 74 3.80 -3.24 0.47
CA ALA A 74 3.80 -3.13 1.92
C ALA A 74 4.97 -2.29 2.46
N VAL A 75 6.08 -2.24 1.73
CA VAL A 75 7.26 -1.43 2.07
C VAL A 75 7.17 -0.01 1.50
N VAL A 76 6.92 0.11 0.18
CA VAL A 76 7.08 1.38 -0.54
C VAL A 76 5.80 2.22 -0.65
N LEU A 77 4.66 1.69 -0.18
CA LEU A 77 3.37 2.37 -0.16
C LEU A 77 2.73 2.31 1.25
N PRO A 78 3.38 2.82 2.30
CA PRO A 78 2.97 2.60 3.70
C PRO A 78 1.56 3.12 4.03
N ARG A 79 0.96 3.96 3.18
CA ARG A 79 -0.41 4.47 3.37
C ARG A 79 -1.50 3.49 2.94
N ALA A 80 -1.16 2.43 2.21
CA ALA A 80 -2.14 1.50 1.63
C ALA A 80 -1.61 0.06 1.53
N GLY A 81 -0.35 -0.15 1.11
CA GLY A 81 0.29 -1.46 1.14
C GLY A 81 0.66 -1.86 2.57
N ASN A 82 0.42 -3.10 2.95
CA ASN A 82 0.71 -3.58 4.30
C ASN A 82 0.68 -5.11 4.38
N ILE A 83 1.25 -5.66 5.44
CA ILE A 83 1.11 -7.07 5.83
C ILE A 83 0.05 -7.28 6.92
N GLY A 84 -0.45 -6.19 7.52
CA GLY A 84 -1.45 -6.18 8.58
C GLY A 84 -2.88 -5.92 8.09
N GLY A 85 -3.14 -6.06 6.80
CA GLY A 85 -4.44 -5.90 6.18
C GLY A 85 -4.90 -7.15 5.45
N GLY A 86 -5.62 -6.97 4.36
CA GLY A 86 -6.13 -8.04 3.52
C GLY A 86 -6.42 -7.58 2.11
N GLY A 87 -7.11 -8.42 1.35
CA GLY A 87 -7.46 -8.11 -0.02
C GLY A 87 -8.18 -9.24 -0.73
N PHE A 88 -8.27 -9.06 -2.05
CA PHE A 88 -8.82 -10.04 -2.97
C PHE A 88 -7.87 -10.23 -4.13
N MET A 89 -7.83 -11.43 -4.66
CA MET A 89 -7.08 -11.76 -5.86
C MET A 89 -7.99 -12.48 -6.86
N VAL A 90 -7.89 -12.09 -8.13
CA VAL A 90 -8.55 -12.79 -9.24
C VAL A 90 -7.45 -13.33 -10.15
N LEU A 91 -7.45 -14.62 -10.38
CA LEU A 91 -6.49 -15.34 -11.22
C LEU A 91 -7.22 -15.97 -12.41
N HIS A 92 -6.63 -15.86 -13.59
CA HIS A 92 -7.06 -16.63 -14.75
C HIS A 92 -5.99 -17.66 -15.09
N LEU A 93 -6.34 -18.94 -15.00
CA LEU A 93 -5.48 -20.08 -15.29
C LEU A 93 -5.72 -20.48 -16.75
N LYS A 94 -4.89 -19.96 -17.66
CA LYS A 94 -5.04 -20.10 -19.10
C LYS A 94 -5.15 -21.58 -19.54
N ASP A 95 -4.31 -22.44 -18.97
CA ASP A 95 -4.26 -23.87 -19.36
C ASP A 95 -5.52 -24.65 -18.97
N GLN A 96 -6.28 -24.16 -18.01
CA GLN A 96 -7.53 -24.74 -17.52
C GLN A 96 -8.76 -23.96 -18.01
N ASP A 97 -8.57 -22.83 -18.69
CA ASP A 97 -9.61 -21.86 -19.03
C ASP A 97 -10.52 -21.53 -17.83
N LYS A 98 -9.89 -21.35 -16.65
CA LYS A 98 -10.60 -21.19 -15.39
C LYS A 98 -10.15 -19.91 -14.68
N SER A 99 -11.12 -19.14 -14.23
CA SER A 99 -10.89 -18.01 -13.31
C SER A 99 -11.27 -18.41 -11.89
N ILE A 100 -10.43 -18.02 -10.94
CA ILE A 100 -10.63 -18.25 -9.51
C ILE A 100 -10.48 -16.94 -8.75
N THR A 101 -11.08 -16.89 -7.59
CA THR A 101 -10.92 -15.78 -6.63
C THR A 101 -10.35 -16.30 -5.33
N ILE A 102 -9.46 -15.53 -4.73
CA ILE A 102 -8.94 -15.77 -3.39
C ILE A 102 -9.37 -14.58 -2.54
N ASP A 103 -10.15 -14.87 -1.51
CA ASP A 103 -10.58 -13.89 -0.51
C ASP A 103 -9.66 -14.02 0.72
N TYR A 104 -8.83 -13.00 0.93
CA TYR A 104 -7.99 -12.87 2.11
C TYR A 104 -8.24 -11.55 2.82
N ARG A 105 -9.53 -11.12 2.80
CA ARG A 105 -9.97 -9.93 3.52
C ARG A 105 -9.78 -10.11 5.02
N GLU A 106 -9.62 -8.99 5.71
CA GLU A 106 -9.60 -8.98 7.17
C GLU A 106 -10.91 -9.54 7.74
N LYS A 107 -10.80 -10.30 8.83
CA LYS A 107 -11.95 -10.80 9.58
C LYS A 107 -12.14 -10.00 10.86
N ALA A 108 -13.39 -9.86 11.30
CA ALA A 108 -13.69 -9.27 12.60
C ALA A 108 -13.14 -10.17 13.72
N PRO A 109 -12.47 -9.64 14.75
CA PRO A 109 -12.12 -10.40 15.95
C PRO A 109 -13.37 -11.00 16.61
N ALA A 110 -13.25 -12.14 17.27
CA ALA A 110 -14.38 -12.83 17.92
C ALA A 110 -15.10 -11.95 18.97
N ALA A 111 -14.37 -11.04 19.60
CA ALA A 111 -14.91 -10.09 20.56
C ALA A 111 -15.65 -8.89 19.93
N ALA A 112 -15.67 -8.76 18.60
CA ALA A 112 -16.39 -7.68 17.94
C ALA A 112 -17.91 -7.86 18.07
N HIS A 113 -18.64 -6.78 18.35
CA HIS A 113 -20.08 -6.80 18.50
C HIS A 113 -20.72 -5.58 17.83
N ARG A 114 -22.05 -5.63 17.63
CA ARG A 114 -22.82 -4.63 16.89
C ARG A 114 -22.61 -3.19 17.40
N ASP A 115 -22.52 -3.02 18.71
CA ASP A 115 -22.51 -1.71 19.38
C ASP A 115 -21.09 -1.22 19.71
N LEU A 116 -20.05 -1.89 19.18
CA LEU A 116 -18.64 -1.63 19.46
C LEU A 116 -18.23 -0.15 19.28
N PHE A 117 -18.81 0.52 18.29
CA PHE A 117 -18.48 1.88 17.91
C PHE A 117 -19.51 2.91 18.39
N LEU A 118 -20.33 2.58 19.39
CA LEU A 118 -21.24 3.53 20.01
C LEU A 118 -20.59 4.20 21.21
N ASP A 119 -21.00 5.45 21.48
CA ASP A 119 -20.71 6.17 22.71
C ASP A 119 -21.67 5.74 23.84
N GLU A 120 -21.54 6.35 25.02
CA GLU A 120 -22.39 6.08 26.19
C GLU A 120 -23.86 6.43 25.97
N ASN A 121 -24.17 7.25 24.98
CA ASN A 121 -25.52 7.68 24.63
C ASN A 121 -26.11 6.84 23.47
N GLY A 122 -25.36 5.85 22.98
CA GLY A 122 -25.76 5.03 21.84
C GLY A 122 -25.56 5.68 20.48
N ASN A 123 -24.81 6.77 20.38
CA ASN A 123 -24.49 7.42 19.10
C ASN A 123 -23.18 6.87 18.52
N TYR A 124 -23.06 6.92 17.20
CA TYR A 124 -21.83 6.51 16.51
C TYR A 124 -20.62 7.38 16.88
N ASP A 125 -19.58 6.76 17.45
CA ASP A 125 -18.32 7.39 17.75
C ASP A 125 -17.34 7.17 16.60
N LYS A 126 -17.16 8.23 15.80
CA LYS A 126 -16.25 8.24 14.65
C LYS A 126 -14.80 7.98 15.05
N THR A 127 -14.37 8.41 16.22
CA THR A 127 -13.00 8.26 16.69
C THR A 127 -12.71 6.79 17.00
N LYS A 128 -13.60 6.13 17.73
CA LYS A 128 -13.52 4.68 17.97
C LYS A 128 -13.47 3.91 16.65
N ALA A 129 -14.35 4.23 15.70
CA ALA A 129 -14.50 3.49 14.46
C ALA A 129 -13.38 3.68 13.44
N GLN A 130 -12.67 4.81 13.48
CA GLN A 130 -11.69 5.14 12.45
C GLN A 130 -10.24 5.22 12.96
N PHE A 131 -10.04 5.38 14.28
CA PHE A 131 -8.73 5.74 14.82
C PHE A 131 -8.34 5.00 16.09
N SER A 132 -9.12 4.01 16.52
CA SER A 132 -8.76 3.13 17.62
C SER A 132 -8.38 1.74 17.13
N LEU A 133 -7.68 0.96 17.96
CA LEU A 133 -7.39 -0.45 17.66
C LEU A 133 -8.64 -1.35 17.74
N LEU A 134 -9.79 -0.83 18.20
CA LEU A 134 -11.07 -1.53 18.12
C LEU A 134 -11.51 -1.81 16.68
N SER A 135 -11.08 -0.95 15.72
CA SER A 135 -11.42 -1.09 14.31
C SER A 135 -10.45 -1.97 13.51
N ALA A 136 -9.41 -2.50 14.16
CA ALA A 136 -8.47 -3.39 13.52
C ALA A 136 -9.12 -4.78 13.29
N GLY A 137 -9.08 -5.23 12.03
CA GLY A 137 -9.45 -6.60 11.67
C GLY A 137 -8.28 -7.56 11.78
N VAL A 138 -8.57 -8.85 11.92
CA VAL A 138 -7.58 -9.92 11.87
C VAL A 138 -6.96 -9.96 10.47
N PRO A 139 -5.66 -9.77 10.31
CA PRO A 139 -5.03 -9.60 9.01
C PRO A 139 -5.04 -10.86 8.15
N GLY A 140 -5.23 -10.68 6.83
CA GLY A 140 -5.23 -11.78 5.87
C GLY A 140 -4.11 -11.75 4.82
N SER A 141 -3.40 -10.62 4.67
CA SER A 141 -2.43 -10.44 3.57
C SER A 141 -1.37 -11.53 3.51
N VAL A 142 -0.76 -11.89 4.64
CA VAL A 142 0.31 -12.91 4.68
C VAL A 142 -0.23 -14.28 4.28
N ALA A 143 -1.38 -14.69 4.83
CA ALA A 143 -2.02 -15.95 4.49
C ALA A 143 -2.44 -16.00 3.01
N GLY A 144 -3.05 -14.93 2.51
CA GLY A 144 -3.51 -14.85 1.13
C GLY A 144 -2.39 -14.89 0.11
N PHE A 145 -1.31 -14.17 0.34
CA PHE A 145 -0.12 -14.19 -0.51
C PHE A 145 0.55 -15.56 -0.50
N TYR A 146 0.70 -16.16 0.67
CA TYR A 146 1.26 -17.49 0.80
C TYR A 146 0.39 -18.54 0.10
N HIS A 147 -0.94 -18.51 0.35
CA HIS A 147 -1.89 -19.41 -0.30
C HIS A 147 -1.85 -19.29 -1.84
N ALA A 148 -1.84 -18.08 -2.35
CA ALA A 148 -1.75 -17.84 -3.79
C ALA A 148 -0.45 -18.42 -4.37
N LEU A 149 0.69 -18.15 -3.72
CA LEU A 149 1.98 -18.60 -4.20
C LEU A 149 2.10 -20.13 -4.18
N ILE A 150 1.76 -20.78 -3.07
CA ILE A 150 1.92 -22.24 -2.94
C ILE A 150 1.03 -23.02 -3.89
N ASN A 151 -0.17 -22.52 -4.19
CA ASN A 151 -1.11 -23.24 -5.05
C ASN A 151 -0.97 -22.90 -6.55
N TYR A 152 -0.47 -21.71 -6.88
CA TYR A 152 -0.51 -21.18 -8.25
C TYR A 152 0.80 -20.53 -8.71
N GLY A 153 1.74 -20.31 -7.81
CA GLY A 153 3.10 -19.83 -8.12
C GLY A 153 4.04 -20.95 -8.56
N THR A 154 5.21 -20.57 -8.97
CA THR A 154 6.30 -21.45 -9.44
C THR A 154 7.61 -21.24 -8.71
N MET A 155 7.73 -20.13 -7.98
CA MET A 155 8.91 -19.78 -7.18
C MET A 155 8.70 -20.09 -5.69
N SER A 156 9.79 -20.22 -4.96
CA SER A 156 9.73 -20.40 -3.51
C SER A 156 9.26 -19.11 -2.80
N TRP A 157 8.70 -19.28 -1.61
CA TRP A 157 8.29 -18.17 -0.75
C TRP A 157 9.45 -17.22 -0.43
N GLU A 158 10.60 -17.80 -0.13
CA GLU A 158 11.82 -17.04 0.17
C GLU A 158 12.27 -16.18 -1.01
N GLU A 159 12.30 -16.73 -2.23
CA GLU A 159 12.71 -15.99 -3.43
C GLU A 159 11.80 -14.80 -3.70
N VAL A 160 10.48 -14.99 -3.55
CA VAL A 160 9.48 -13.94 -3.79
C VAL A 160 9.53 -12.85 -2.72
N MET A 161 9.91 -13.18 -1.48
CA MET A 161 10.03 -12.23 -0.38
C MET A 161 11.32 -11.39 -0.41
N GLN A 162 12.40 -11.89 -1.00
CA GLN A 162 13.72 -11.24 -0.97
C GLN A 162 13.73 -9.78 -1.45
N PRO A 163 13.06 -9.40 -2.56
CA PRO A 163 13.06 -8.01 -2.99
C PRO A 163 12.47 -7.06 -1.94
N SER A 164 11.39 -7.47 -1.27
CA SER A 164 10.72 -6.65 -0.25
C SER A 164 11.56 -6.52 1.02
N ILE A 165 12.25 -7.60 1.41
CA ILE A 165 13.20 -7.56 2.52
C ILE A 165 14.32 -6.55 2.24
N ARG A 166 14.93 -6.62 1.05
CA ARG A 166 15.98 -5.64 0.65
C ARG A 166 15.46 -4.22 0.63
N LEU A 167 14.27 -3.97 0.08
CA LEU A 167 13.67 -2.62 0.06
C LEU A 167 13.44 -2.07 1.47
N ALA A 168 13.06 -2.90 2.43
CA ALA A 168 12.87 -2.48 3.81
C ALA A 168 14.22 -2.22 4.52
N GLU A 169 15.21 -3.08 4.31
CA GLU A 169 16.53 -3.05 4.99
C GLU A 169 17.46 -1.99 4.40
N GLU A 170 17.61 -1.98 3.06
CA GLU A 170 18.48 -1.04 2.37
C GLU A 170 17.81 0.33 2.19
N GLY A 171 16.48 0.34 2.22
CA GLY A 171 15.64 1.51 2.05
C GLY A 171 15.26 1.78 0.59
N PHE A 172 14.36 2.71 0.43
CA PHE A 172 13.92 3.21 -0.88
C PHE A 172 13.89 4.74 -0.90
N ILE A 173 14.02 5.30 -2.09
CA ILE A 173 13.93 6.75 -2.28
C ILE A 173 12.48 7.19 -2.13
N VAL A 174 12.24 8.12 -1.19
CA VAL A 174 10.91 8.68 -0.92
C VAL A 174 10.43 9.46 -2.14
N PRO A 175 9.30 9.08 -2.77
CA PRO A 175 8.74 9.82 -3.89
C PRO A 175 7.96 11.05 -3.42
N HIS A 176 7.71 11.99 -4.34
CA HIS A 176 7.04 13.26 -4.04
C HIS A 176 5.68 13.12 -3.38
N ASP A 177 4.87 12.17 -3.83
CA ASP A 177 3.53 11.96 -3.27
C ASP A 177 3.54 11.38 -1.85
N LEU A 178 4.52 10.51 -1.52
CA LEU A 178 4.72 10.04 -0.15
C LEU A 178 5.20 11.19 0.75
N ALA A 179 6.18 11.98 0.30
CA ALA A 179 6.65 13.14 1.05
C ALA A 179 5.51 14.13 1.34
N ASN A 180 4.68 14.43 0.34
CA ASN A 180 3.51 15.29 0.50
C ASN A 180 2.46 14.68 1.44
N THR A 181 2.26 13.36 1.39
CA THR A 181 1.36 12.66 2.30
C THR A 181 1.84 12.79 3.75
N LEU A 182 3.12 12.51 4.02
CA LEU A 182 3.72 12.62 5.36
C LEU A 182 3.66 14.07 5.87
N ALA A 183 3.89 15.06 5.01
CA ALA A 183 3.86 16.48 5.35
C ALA A 183 2.44 17.02 5.61
N SER A 184 1.40 16.34 5.15
CA SER A 184 0.02 16.79 5.36
C SER A 184 -0.33 16.81 6.85
N LYS A 185 -1.07 17.85 7.30
CA LYS A 185 -1.45 18.03 8.71
C LYS A 185 -2.06 16.76 9.31
N ARG A 186 -2.97 16.12 8.57
CA ARG A 186 -3.68 14.92 9.00
C ARG A 186 -2.75 13.75 9.33
N TYR A 187 -1.78 13.46 8.45
CA TYR A 187 -0.85 12.35 8.67
C TYR A 187 0.22 12.69 9.69
N ARG A 188 0.76 13.91 9.64
CA ARG A 188 1.76 14.38 10.60
C ARG A 188 1.27 14.27 12.04
N GLU A 189 0.06 14.78 12.35
CA GLU A 189 -0.52 14.71 13.69
C GLU A 189 -0.71 13.27 14.18
N ARG A 190 -1.15 12.37 13.31
CA ARG A 190 -1.37 10.96 13.65
C ARG A 190 -0.08 10.19 13.87
N LEU A 191 0.86 10.33 12.93
CA LEU A 191 2.15 9.66 13.01
C LEU A 191 2.97 10.14 14.22
N SER A 192 2.87 11.45 14.57
CA SER A 192 3.55 11.99 15.76
C SER A 192 2.92 11.55 17.08
N ALA A 193 1.64 11.17 17.07
CA ALA A 193 0.95 10.67 18.27
C ALA A 193 1.31 9.21 18.60
N ASP A 194 1.81 8.45 17.63
CA ASP A 194 2.23 7.07 17.79
C ASP A 194 3.76 6.96 17.81
N PRO A 195 4.38 6.51 18.92
CA PRO A 195 5.83 6.43 19.04
C PRO A 195 6.48 5.46 18.03
N ALA A 196 5.82 4.36 17.69
CA ALA A 196 6.34 3.39 16.73
C ALA A 196 6.32 3.96 15.31
N ALA A 197 5.21 4.58 14.90
CA ALA A 197 5.11 5.28 13.62
C ALA A 197 6.08 6.47 13.54
N SER A 198 6.22 7.24 14.63
CA SER A 198 7.19 8.33 14.71
C SER A 198 8.61 7.87 14.47
N LYS A 199 9.02 6.75 15.06
CA LYS A 199 10.36 6.17 14.87
C LYS A 199 10.67 5.88 13.40
N VAL A 200 9.67 5.49 12.61
CA VAL A 200 9.83 5.13 11.20
C VAL A 200 9.76 6.35 10.29
N PHE A 201 8.76 7.21 10.48
CA PHE A 201 8.42 8.27 9.52
C PHE A 201 8.98 9.65 9.86
N PHE A 202 9.61 9.81 11.02
CA PHE A 202 10.35 11.02 11.36
C PHE A 202 11.84 10.71 11.50
N LYS A 203 12.66 11.64 11.08
CA LYS A 203 14.12 11.58 11.27
C LYS A 203 14.46 11.85 12.76
N LYS A 204 15.67 11.54 13.17
CA LYS A 204 16.15 11.74 14.56
C LYS A 204 16.04 13.18 15.04
N ASP A 205 16.06 14.15 14.14
CA ASP A 205 15.88 15.58 14.44
C ASP A 205 14.41 16.00 14.49
N GLY A 206 13.48 15.05 14.37
CA GLY A 206 12.03 15.31 14.37
C GLY A 206 11.48 15.83 13.04
N SER A 207 12.30 15.99 12.01
CA SER A 207 11.85 16.38 10.69
C SER A 207 11.30 15.19 9.90
N LEU A 208 10.41 15.48 8.95
CA LEU A 208 9.86 14.48 8.03
C LEU A 208 10.83 14.20 6.87
N TYR A 209 10.71 12.99 6.29
CA TYR A 209 11.41 12.67 5.06
C TYR A 209 10.90 13.50 3.90
N LYS A 210 11.83 14.03 3.08
CA LYS A 210 11.56 14.76 1.85
C LYS A 210 11.67 13.84 0.64
N ALA A 211 11.09 14.25 -0.49
CA ALA A 211 11.30 13.57 -1.74
C ALA A 211 12.79 13.52 -2.09
N GLY A 212 13.27 12.36 -2.56
CA GLY A 212 14.67 12.12 -2.85
C GLY A 212 15.50 11.60 -1.66
N GLU A 213 14.98 11.63 -0.43
CA GLU A 213 15.68 11.07 0.73
C GLU A 213 15.44 9.56 0.86
N LEU A 214 16.38 8.85 1.49
CA LEU A 214 16.30 7.41 1.71
C LEU A 214 15.52 7.11 2.99
N LEU A 215 14.46 6.29 2.89
CA LEU A 215 13.67 5.78 4.01
C LEU A 215 13.95 4.29 4.20
N ARG A 216 14.37 3.91 5.40
CA ARG A 216 14.56 2.51 5.84
C ARG A 216 13.51 2.12 6.86
N GLN A 217 13.17 0.83 6.87
CA GLN A 217 12.18 0.26 7.79
C GLN A 217 12.74 -1.01 8.43
N ASP A 218 13.73 -0.85 9.31
CA ASP A 218 14.52 -1.96 9.89
C ASP A 218 13.64 -2.97 10.64
N ASP A 219 12.63 -2.50 11.39
CA ASP A 219 11.70 -3.37 12.12
C ASP A 219 10.81 -4.16 11.15
N LEU A 220 10.37 -3.54 10.03
CA LEU A 220 9.64 -4.24 8.97
C LEU A 220 10.52 -5.25 8.23
N ALA A 221 11.79 -4.91 7.98
CA ALA A 221 12.75 -5.84 7.39
C ALA A 221 12.93 -7.10 8.25
N SER A 222 13.08 -6.93 9.56
CA SER A 222 13.17 -8.04 10.52
C SER A 222 11.90 -8.90 10.51
N THR A 223 10.73 -8.27 10.50
CA THR A 223 9.44 -8.95 10.41
C THR A 223 9.31 -9.74 9.11
N LEU A 224 9.66 -9.15 7.96
CA LEU A 224 9.62 -9.83 6.66
C LEU A 224 10.61 -10.99 6.57
N LYS A 225 11.82 -10.86 7.15
CA LYS A 225 12.78 -11.95 7.25
C LYS A 225 12.20 -13.14 8.03
N LEU A 226 11.61 -12.89 9.19
CA LEU A 226 10.99 -13.92 10.02
C LEU A 226 9.83 -14.62 9.28
N ILE A 227 8.99 -13.87 8.57
CA ILE A 227 7.91 -14.43 7.73
C ILE A 227 8.49 -15.23 6.56
N SER A 228 9.60 -14.79 5.97
CA SER A 228 10.27 -15.50 4.88
C SER A 228 10.81 -16.87 5.34
N GLU A 229 11.43 -16.90 6.51
CA GLU A 229 12.08 -18.09 7.07
C GLU A 229 11.09 -19.12 7.63
N GLN A 230 10.03 -18.66 8.29
CA GLN A 230 9.09 -19.52 9.03
C GLN A 230 7.70 -19.61 8.37
N GLY A 231 7.49 -18.92 7.26
CA GLY A 231 6.20 -18.87 6.60
C GLY A 231 5.14 -18.12 7.41
N PRO A 232 3.83 -18.32 7.08
CA PRO A 232 2.72 -17.66 7.77
C PRO A 232 2.65 -17.95 9.27
N ASP A 233 3.20 -19.05 9.74
CA ASP A 233 3.17 -19.41 11.15
C ASP A 233 3.91 -18.38 12.02
N ALA A 234 4.97 -17.74 11.51
CA ALA A 234 5.63 -16.63 12.20
C ALA A 234 4.64 -15.49 12.53
N PHE A 235 3.70 -15.22 11.60
CA PHE A 235 2.75 -14.12 11.71
C PHE A 235 1.52 -14.48 12.52
N TYR A 236 0.97 -15.69 12.35
CA TYR A 236 -0.30 -16.08 12.93
C TYR A 236 -0.18 -16.84 14.25
N ARG A 237 0.94 -17.50 14.51
CA ARG A 237 1.16 -18.38 15.69
C ARG A 237 2.46 -18.09 16.44
N GLY A 238 3.44 -17.47 15.75
CA GLY A 238 4.78 -17.25 16.25
C GLY A 238 5.00 -15.94 17.00
N GLU A 239 6.22 -15.42 16.87
CA GLU A 239 6.66 -14.20 17.56
C GLU A 239 5.83 -12.98 17.18
N ILE A 240 5.51 -12.83 15.89
CA ILE A 240 4.76 -11.67 15.39
C ILE A 240 3.34 -11.67 15.96
N ALA A 241 2.67 -12.83 16.03
CA ALA A 241 1.36 -12.97 16.68
C ALA A 241 1.38 -12.45 18.13
N ASN A 242 2.41 -12.85 18.88
CA ASN A 242 2.59 -12.41 20.26
C ASN A 242 2.79 -10.89 20.37
N LEU A 243 3.57 -10.29 19.45
CA LEU A 243 3.78 -8.84 19.40
C LEU A 243 2.47 -8.10 19.07
N ILE A 244 1.70 -8.58 18.10
CA ILE A 244 0.40 -8.01 17.74
C ILE A 244 -0.53 -8.03 18.95
N VAL A 245 -0.70 -9.18 19.60
CA VAL A 245 -1.61 -9.33 20.75
C VAL A 245 -1.15 -8.51 21.95
N LYS A 246 0.15 -8.39 22.18
CA LYS A 246 0.70 -7.52 23.21
C LYS A 246 0.31 -6.05 22.97
N GLU A 247 0.43 -5.58 21.72
CA GLU A 247 0.05 -4.22 21.35
C GLU A 247 -1.47 -4.00 21.44
N MET A 248 -2.28 -4.98 21.01
CA MET A 248 -3.74 -4.94 21.16
C MET A 248 -4.14 -4.79 22.63
N LYS A 249 -3.57 -5.61 23.53
CA LYS A 249 -3.85 -5.52 24.98
C LYS A 249 -3.43 -4.17 25.58
N ARG A 250 -2.30 -3.64 25.13
CA ARG A 250 -1.79 -2.36 25.64
C ARG A 250 -2.67 -1.17 25.28
N ASN A 251 -3.26 -1.18 24.08
CA ASN A 251 -3.98 -0.03 23.51
C ASN A 251 -5.47 -0.31 23.27
N GLY A 252 -6.04 -1.32 23.95
CA GLY A 252 -7.49 -1.58 23.94
C GLY A 252 -8.03 -2.14 22.64
N GLY A 253 -7.20 -2.85 21.85
CA GLY A 253 -7.65 -3.60 20.68
C GLY A 253 -8.24 -4.97 21.05
N LEU A 254 -8.82 -5.63 20.07
CA LEU A 254 -9.62 -6.87 20.28
C LEU A 254 -8.92 -8.13 19.80
N ILE A 255 -7.96 -8.05 18.88
CA ILE A 255 -7.34 -9.23 18.26
C ILE A 255 -6.60 -10.05 19.33
N THR A 256 -6.91 -11.34 19.37
CA THR A 256 -6.30 -12.33 20.26
C THR A 256 -5.40 -13.30 19.49
N LEU A 257 -4.63 -14.14 20.20
CA LEU A 257 -3.89 -15.23 19.56
C LEU A 257 -4.83 -16.25 18.90
N GLU A 258 -5.99 -16.49 19.48
CA GLU A 258 -7.01 -17.38 18.91
C GLU A 258 -7.59 -16.83 17.61
N ASP A 259 -7.85 -15.51 17.54
CA ASP A 259 -8.30 -14.86 16.31
C ASP A 259 -7.27 -15.01 15.19
N LEU A 260 -5.99 -14.84 15.50
CA LEU A 260 -4.90 -15.00 14.54
C LEU A 260 -4.75 -16.46 14.10
N ASP A 261 -4.73 -17.40 15.02
CA ASP A 261 -4.58 -18.85 14.75
C ASP A 261 -5.73 -19.40 13.90
N ASN A 262 -6.94 -18.88 14.09
CA ASN A 262 -8.15 -19.27 13.36
C ASN A 262 -8.35 -18.53 12.03
N TYR A 263 -7.41 -17.68 11.60
CA TYR A 263 -7.53 -17.03 10.30
C TYR A 263 -7.33 -18.06 9.17
N ASN A 264 -8.36 -18.21 8.31
CA ASN A 264 -8.42 -19.17 7.19
C ASN A 264 -9.14 -18.58 5.98
#